data_2ead47afeb48c523f9cd062b1f313158
#
_entry.id   2ead47afeb48c523f9cd062b1f313158
#
_cell.length_a   1.000
_cell.length_b   1.000
_cell.length_c   1.000
_cell.angle_alpha   90.00
_cell.angle_beta   90.00
_cell.angle_gamma   90.00
#
_symmetry.space_group_name_H-M   'P 1'
#
loop_
_entity.id
_entity.type
_entity.pdbx_description
1 polymer ?
#
loop_
_entity_poly.entity_id
_entity_poly.type
_entity_poly.pdbx_seq_one_letter_code
_entity_poly.pdbx_strand_id
1 'polypeptide(L)'
;IREAVLENAYDIIVTSELNGSDYLEFSIPFKDGKRSYLDNEKKLQITKDIYRIRTVTDDKGEDGKTVTSIYAEAAFYDLAYSEKKSEQTYEAETAEKPMAYALQGTGWSVGKITVSTKRSWQSMDKNALSMLRTIQSIYGGDLEFDNVNVKVLIYSS
;
A
#
# COMPACT_ATOMS: atom_id res chain seq x y z
N ILE A 1 3.22 -10.32 -15.36
CA ILE A 1 4.41 -10.72 -16.16
C ILE A 1 5.63 -10.08 -15.48
N ARG A 2 6.66 -10.89 -15.21
CA ARG A 2 7.93 -10.43 -14.66
C ARG A 2 8.78 -9.85 -15.80
N GLU A 3 9.14 -8.58 -15.73
CA GLU A 3 9.93 -7.91 -16.76
C GLU A 3 11.44 -8.10 -16.54
N ALA A 4 11.92 -7.96 -15.31
CA ALA A 4 13.33 -8.09 -14.96
C ALA A 4 13.56 -8.51 -13.51
N VAL A 5 14.78 -8.97 -13.21
CA VAL A 5 15.30 -9.15 -11.84
C VAL A 5 16.43 -8.14 -11.63
N LEU A 6 16.37 -7.39 -10.55
CA LEU A 6 17.35 -6.34 -10.21
C LEU A 6 18.49 -6.94 -9.38
N GLU A 7 19.41 -7.63 -10.03
CA GLU A 7 20.51 -8.35 -9.37
C GLU A 7 21.58 -7.41 -8.76
N ASN A 8 21.68 -6.21 -9.29
CA ASN A 8 22.66 -5.21 -8.85
C ASN A 8 22.08 -4.15 -7.91
N ALA A 9 20.84 -4.37 -7.40
CA ALA A 9 20.29 -3.52 -6.36
C ALA A 9 21.06 -3.71 -5.04
N TYR A 10 21.32 -2.62 -4.35
CA TYR A 10 22.05 -2.60 -3.07
C TYR A 10 21.44 -1.57 -2.12
N ASP A 11 21.88 -1.57 -0.86
CA ASP A 11 21.31 -0.74 0.21
C ASP A 11 19.78 -0.89 0.30
N ILE A 12 19.32 -2.14 0.24
CA ILE A 12 17.88 -2.45 0.23
C ILE A 12 17.35 -2.35 1.66
N ILE A 13 16.43 -1.42 1.88
CA ILE A 13 15.78 -1.19 3.16
C ILE A 13 14.27 -1.37 2.98
N VAL A 14 13.70 -2.27 3.75
CA VAL A 14 12.25 -2.45 3.87
C VAL A 14 11.83 -1.95 5.24
N THR A 15 10.93 -0.97 5.27
CA THR A 15 10.30 -0.49 6.50
C THR A 15 8.85 -0.92 6.52
N SER A 16 8.44 -1.65 7.55
CA SER A 16 7.06 -2.09 7.73
C SER A 16 6.64 -1.93 9.18
N GLU A 17 5.57 -1.19 9.40
CA GLU A 17 5.00 -0.90 10.72
C GLU A 17 3.55 -1.36 10.74
N LEU A 18 3.15 -2.03 11.82
CA LEU A 18 1.76 -2.43 12.02
C LEU A 18 0.84 -1.19 12.03
N ASN A 19 -0.15 -1.17 11.13
CA ASN A 19 -1.06 -0.04 10.93
C ASN A 19 -0.35 1.28 10.57
N GLY A 20 0.91 1.22 10.15
CA GLY A 20 1.77 2.37 9.90
C GLY A 20 2.37 2.40 8.49
N SER A 21 3.63 2.77 8.44
CA SER A 21 4.39 2.92 7.20
C SER A 21 4.84 1.57 6.65
N ASP A 22 4.77 1.42 5.33
CA ASP A 22 5.28 0.25 4.63
C ASP A 22 5.87 0.69 3.28
N TYR A 23 7.19 0.73 3.22
CA TYR A 23 7.91 1.20 2.04
C TYR A 23 9.23 0.47 1.82
N LEU A 24 9.73 0.56 0.61
CA LEU A 24 10.98 -0.01 0.13
C LEU A 24 11.87 1.08 -0.44
N GLU A 25 13.13 1.07 -0.03
CA GLU A 25 14.18 1.92 -0.60
C GLU A 25 15.35 1.05 -1.06
N PHE A 26 15.96 1.40 -2.16
CA PHE A 26 17.19 0.77 -2.63
C PHE A 26 17.91 1.64 -3.66
N SER A 27 19.13 1.28 -3.97
CA SER A 27 19.95 1.91 -5.00
C SER A 27 20.35 0.92 -6.09
N ILE A 28 20.56 1.42 -7.29
CA ILE A 28 21.09 0.67 -8.43
C ILE A 28 22.07 1.56 -9.22
N PRO A 29 23.17 1.03 -9.78
CA PRO A 29 24.05 1.80 -10.63
C PRO A 29 23.28 2.39 -11.84
N PHE A 30 23.43 3.67 -12.12
CA PHE A 30 22.76 4.33 -13.23
C PHE A 30 23.00 3.65 -14.59
N LYS A 31 24.22 3.12 -14.79
CA LYS A 31 24.61 2.42 -16.02
C LYS A 31 24.07 0.98 -16.11
N ASP A 32 23.35 0.51 -15.10
CA ASP A 32 22.72 -0.81 -15.16
C ASP A 32 21.67 -0.84 -16.27
N GLY A 33 21.75 -1.84 -17.15
CA GLY A 33 20.79 -1.98 -18.26
C GLY A 33 19.35 -2.15 -17.81
N LYS A 34 19.13 -2.59 -16.57
CA LYS A 34 17.78 -2.77 -15.98
C LYS A 34 17.22 -1.50 -15.37
N ARG A 35 18.02 -0.42 -15.31
CA ARG A 35 17.57 0.91 -14.90
C ARG A 35 16.35 1.37 -15.71
N SER A 36 16.27 1.01 -16.99
CA SER A 36 15.17 1.38 -17.88
C SER A 36 13.80 0.77 -17.50
N TYR A 37 13.78 -0.23 -16.62
CA TYR A 37 12.53 -0.79 -16.08
C TYR A 37 12.02 -0.03 -14.85
N LEU A 38 12.83 0.89 -14.30
CA LEU A 38 12.54 1.59 -13.05
C LEU A 38 11.96 2.98 -13.34
N ASP A 39 10.66 3.03 -13.57
CA ASP A 39 9.90 4.25 -13.73
C ASP A 39 8.83 4.37 -12.64
N ASN A 40 8.37 5.60 -12.41
CA ASN A 40 7.27 5.85 -11.51
C ASN A 40 6.05 4.99 -11.86
N GLU A 41 5.31 4.56 -10.85
CA GLU A 41 4.11 3.71 -10.95
C GLU A 41 4.37 2.25 -11.36
N LYS A 42 5.59 1.87 -11.70
CA LYS A 42 5.96 0.47 -11.91
C LYS A 42 5.89 -0.32 -10.59
N LYS A 43 5.52 -1.59 -10.70
CA LYS A 43 5.46 -2.51 -9.55
C LYS A 43 6.78 -3.23 -9.35
N LEU A 44 7.19 -3.30 -8.09
CA LEU A 44 8.31 -4.08 -7.62
C LEU A 44 7.83 -5.21 -6.72
N GLN A 45 8.44 -6.35 -6.80
CA GLN A 45 8.21 -7.44 -5.87
C GLN A 45 9.49 -7.74 -5.11
N ILE A 46 9.41 -7.76 -3.79
CA ILE A 46 10.46 -8.26 -2.91
C ILE A 46 9.85 -9.34 -2.01
N THR A 47 10.45 -10.52 -1.98
CA THR A 47 9.89 -11.68 -1.29
C THR A 47 8.44 -11.97 -1.69
N LYS A 48 7.47 -11.65 -0.83
CA LYS A 48 6.03 -11.87 -1.06
C LYS A 48 5.25 -10.55 -1.24
N ASP A 49 5.89 -9.40 -1.04
CA ASP A 49 5.21 -8.12 -1.05
C ASP A 49 5.38 -7.37 -2.37
N ILE A 50 4.38 -6.60 -2.70
CA ILE A 50 4.33 -5.75 -3.89
C ILE A 50 4.40 -4.29 -3.48
N TYR A 51 5.34 -3.57 -4.08
CA TYR A 51 5.55 -2.13 -3.91
C TYR A 51 5.34 -1.41 -5.23
N ARG A 52 4.97 -0.15 -5.16
CA ARG A 52 4.84 0.73 -6.31
C ARG A 52 5.87 1.84 -6.24
N ILE A 53 6.65 2.02 -7.28
CA ILE A 53 7.67 3.08 -7.36
C ILE A 53 6.98 4.43 -7.34
N ARG A 54 7.38 5.30 -6.41
CA ARG A 54 6.90 6.67 -6.30
C ARG A 54 7.95 7.69 -6.72
N THR A 55 9.21 7.41 -6.44
CA THR A 55 10.29 8.34 -6.76
C THR A 55 11.49 7.60 -7.33
N VAL A 56 12.01 8.13 -8.41
CA VAL A 56 13.27 7.70 -9.06
C VAL A 56 14.17 8.91 -9.11
N THR A 57 15.32 8.85 -8.44
CA THR A 57 16.28 9.96 -8.37
C THR A 57 17.66 9.50 -8.86
N ASP A 58 18.23 10.24 -9.80
CA ASP A 58 19.58 10.00 -10.30
C ASP A 58 20.53 11.05 -9.71
N ASP A 59 21.43 10.60 -8.85
CA ASP A 59 22.40 11.46 -8.16
C ASP A 59 23.83 11.17 -8.62
N LYS A 60 24.58 12.22 -8.96
CA LYS A 60 26.00 12.13 -9.27
C LYS A 60 26.81 12.30 -7.98
N GLY A 61 27.50 11.23 -7.59
CA GLY A 61 28.38 11.27 -6.44
C GLY A 61 29.67 12.08 -6.68
N GLU A 62 30.38 12.40 -5.61
CA GLU A 62 31.66 13.11 -5.66
C GLU A 62 32.72 12.33 -6.43
N ASP A 63 32.60 11.00 -6.49
CA ASP A 63 33.50 10.10 -7.27
C ASP A 63 33.17 10.12 -8.78
N GLY A 64 32.22 10.96 -9.23
CA GLY A 64 31.80 11.09 -10.61
C GLY A 64 30.86 9.98 -11.10
N LYS A 65 30.54 9.00 -10.26
CA LYS A 65 29.56 7.94 -10.58
C LYS A 65 28.15 8.43 -10.32
N THR A 66 27.24 8.04 -11.19
CA THR A 66 25.80 8.29 -11.00
C THR A 66 25.11 7.06 -10.44
N VAL A 67 24.31 7.26 -9.41
CA VAL A 67 23.52 6.25 -8.73
C VAL A 67 22.06 6.59 -8.86
N THR A 68 21.22 5.60 -9.13
CA THR A 68 19.77 5.73 -9.10
C THR A 68 19.25 5.24 -7.76
N SER A 69 18.55 6.10 -7.05
CA SER A 69 17.85 5.79 -5.80
C SER A 69 16.35 5.66 -6.05
N ILE A 70 15.77 4.59 -5.51
CA ILE A 70 14.36 4.26 -5.66
C ILE A 70 13.67 4.33 -4.30
N TYR A 71 12.53 4.99 -4.28
CA TYR A 71 11.56 4.93 -3.18
C TYR A 71 10.25 4.34 -3.71
N ALA A 72 9.77 3.32 -3.04
CA ALA A 72 8.52 2.63 -3.40
C ALA A 72 7.67 2.37 -2.16
N GLU A 73 6.37 2.56 -2.29
CA GLU A 73 5.39 2.31 -1.24
C GLU A 73 4.67 0.99 -1.47
N ALA A 74 4.26 0.32 -0.38
CA ALA A 74 3.44 -0.87 -0.48
C ALA A 74 2.19 -0.62 -1.33
N ALA A 75 1.75 -1.62 -2.08
CA ALA A 75 0.67 -1.46 -3.07
C ALA A 75 -0.65 -0.96 -2.45
N PHE A 76 -0.90 -1.23 -1.17
CA PHE A 76 -2.12 -0.74 -0.50
C PHE A 76 -2.20 0.80 -0.43
N TYR A 77 -1.09 1.52 -0.54
CA TYR A 77 -1.11 2.99 -0.60
C TYR A 77 -1.82 3.54 -1.84
N ASP A 78 -2.04 2.72 -2.87
CA ASP A 78 -2.90 3.09 -4.00
C ASP A 78 -4.30 3.49 -3.53
N LEU A 79 -4.76 2.93 -2.41
CA LEU A 79 -6.06 3.26 -1.78
C LEU A 79 -6.13 4.71 -1.27
N ALA A 80 -4.98 5.34 -0.99
CA ALA A 80 -4.92 6.76 -0.61
C ALA A 80 -5.21 7.70 -1.79
N TYR A 81 -5.00 7.22 -2.99
CA TYR A 81 -5.25 7.97 -4.24
C TYR A 81 -6.60 7.64 -4.86
N SER A 82 -7.42 6.83 -4.20
CA SER A 82 -8.77 6.51 -4.64
C SER A 82 -9.70 7.71 -4.53
N GLU A 83 -10.78 7.68 -5.31
CA GLU A 83 -11.84 8.68 -5.19
C GLU A 83 -12.45 8.68 -3.78
N LYS A 84 -12.81 9.86 -3.30
CA LYS A 84 -13.49 10.00 -2.02
C LYS A 84 -14.87 9.38 -2.11
N LYS A 85 -15.23 8.61 -1.08
CA LYS A 85 -16.56 8.05 -0.90
C LYS A 85 -17.45 9.06 -0.20
N SER A 86 -18.67 9.23 -0.70
CA SER A 86 -19.69 10.06 -0.05
C SER A 86 -20.05 9.52 1.34
N GLU A 87 -20.61 10.41 2.16
CA GLU A 87 -21.07 10.07 3.51
C GLU A 87 -22.08 8.90 3.49
N GLN A 88 -21.96 8.01 4.46
CA GLN A 88 -22.89 6.92 4.70
C GLN A 88 -23.20 6.83 6.20
N THR A 89 -24.43 6.49 6.52
CA THR A 89 -24.89 6.19 7.88
C THR A 89 -24.98 4.69 8.07
N TYR A 90 -24.39 4.19 9.14
CA TYR A 90 -24.43 2.79 9.53
C TYR A 90 -25.17 2.65 10.86
N GLU A 91 -26.14 1.72 10.92
CA GLU A 91 -26.90 1.42 12.14
C GLU A 91 -26.70 -0.04 12.51
N ALA A 92 -26.09 -0.29 13.68
CA ALA A 92 -25.80 -1.63 14.19
C ALA A 92 -25.15 -2.56 13.14
N GLU A 93 -24.24 -2.02 12.34
CA GLU A 93 -23.54 -2.74 11.27
C GLU A 93 -22.21 -3.33 11.75
N THR A 94 -21.81 -4.44 11.13
CA THR A 94 -20.47 -5.01 11.27
C THR A 94 -19.46 -4.27 10.38
N ALA A 95 -18.16 -4.52 10.57
CA ALA A 95 -17.10 -3.88 9.80
C ALA A 95 -17.15 -4.20 8.29
N GLU A 96 -17.72 -5.35 7.91
CA GLU A 96 -17.76 -5.83 6.52
C GLU A 96 -18.42 -4.84 5.55
N LYS A 97 -19.58 -4.32 5.91
CA LYS A 97 -20.34 -3.42 5.04
C LYS A 97 -19.61 -2.10 4.76
N PRO A 98 -19.11 -1.35 5.77
CA PRO A 98 -18.34 -0.15 5.49
C PRO A 98 -17.00 -0.44 4.80
N MET A 99 -16.34 -1.58 5.06
CA MET A 99 -15.14 -1.98 4.34
C MET A 99 -15.43 -2.22 2.85
N ALA A 100 -16.50 -2.94 2.53
CA ALA A 100 -16.89 -3.20 1.15
C ALA A 100 -17.21 -1.89 0.40
N TYR A 101 -17.89 -0.94 1.07
CA TYR A 101 -18.14 0.38 0.50
C TYR A 101 -16.86 1.18 0.26
N ALA A 102 -15.93 1.19 1.21
CA ALA A 102 -14.65 1.87 1.08
C ALA A 102 -13.85 1.35 -0.13
N LEU A 103 -13.90 0.04 -0.38
CA LEU A 103 -13.11 -0.62 -1.42
C LEU A 103 -13.78 -0.64 -2.80
N GLN A 104 -15.04 -0.25 -2.90
CA GLN A 104 -15.78 -0.25 -4.16
C GLN A 104 -15.08 0.60 -5.23
N GLY A 105 -14.81 0.01 -6.38
CA GLY A 105 -14.16 0.68 -7.51
C GLY A 105 -12.64 0.83 -7.40
N THR A 106 -12.02 0.31 -6.33
CA THR A 106 -10.56 0.40 -6.14
C THR A 106 -9.79 -0.80 -6.73
N GLY A 107 -10.47 -1.89 -7.06
CA GLY A 107 -9.84 -3.15 -7.42
C GLY A 107 -9.44 -4.02 -6.22
N TRP A 108 -9.55 -3.49 -5.01
CA TRP A 108 -9.35 -4.22 -3.76
C TRP A 108 -10.68 -4.80 -3.26
N SER A 109 -10.61 -5.86 -2.49
CA SER A 109 -11.77 -6.53 -1.91
C SER A 109 -11.60 -6.80 -0.42
N VAL A 110 -12.71 -7.05 0.26
CA VAL A 110 -12.71 -7.46 1.66
C VAL A 110 -12.20 -8.90 1.77
N GLY A 111 -11.22 -9.11 2.64
CA GLY A 111 -10.70 -10.42 3.00
C GLY A 111 -11.33 -10.94 4.30
N LYS A 112 -10.52 -11.60 5.12
CA LYS A 112 -10.99 -12.17 6.38
C LYS A 112 -11.27 -11.08 7.41
N ILE A 113 -12.41 -11.18 8.09
CA ILE A 113 -12.82 -10.32 9.20
C ILE A 113 -13.03 -11.21 10.43
N THR A 114 -12.37 -10.89 11.53
CA THR A 114 -12.58 -11.59 12.81
C THR A 114 -13.21 -10.69 13.89
N VAL A 115 -13.27 -9.37 13.65
CA VAL A 115 -14.03 -8.46 14.52
C VAL A 115 -15.52 -8.64 14.27
N SER A 116 -16.30 -8.89 15.30
CA SER A 116 -17.74 -9.18 15.20
C SER A 116 -18.63 -8.10 15.82
N THR A 117 -18.04 -7.06 16.37
CA THR A 117 -18.75 -5.96 17.01
C THR A 117 -19.62 -5.20 16.00
N LYS A 118 -20.83 -4.86 16.39
CA LYS A 118 -21.72 -3.97 15.63
C LYS A 118 -21.57 -2.54 16.13
N ARG A 119 -21.57 -1.57 15.22
CA ARG A 119 -21.45 -0.14 15.53
C ARG A 119 -22.44 0.67 14.73
N SER A 120 -22.88 1.79 15.32
CA SER A 120 -23.67 2.82 14.64
C SER A 120 -22.83 4.08 14.53
N TRP A 121 -22.65 4.58 13.32
CA TRP A 121 -21.80 5.72 13.04
C TRP A 121 -22.06 6.29 11.64
N GLN A 122 -21.51 7.47 11.39
CA GLN A 122 -21.57 8.13 10.09
C GLN A 122 -20.17 8.31 9.54
N SER A 123 -19.96 7.88 8.30
CA SER A 123 -18.70 8.15 7.59
C SER A 123 -18.68 9.57 7.03
N MET A 124 -17.48 10.08 6.82
CA MET A 124 -17.24 11.37 6.15
C MET A 124 -16.62 11.12 4.78
N ASP A 125 -16.64 12.13 3.91
CA ASP A 125 -16.00 12.08 2.59
C ASP A 125 -14.49 11.82 2.72
N LYS A 126 -14.08 10.60 2.46
CA LYS A 126 -12.69 10.14 2.57
C LYS A 126 -12.32 9.19 1.44
N ASN A 127 -11.01 9.17 1.08
CA ASN A 127 -10.47 8.12 0.24
C ASN A 127 -10.54 6.76 0.95
N ALA A 128 -10.35 5.68 0.19
CA ALA A 128 -10.50 4.32 0.71
C ALA A 128 -9.56 4.03 1.89
N LEU A 129 -8.29 4.41 1.82
CA LEU A 129 -7.33 4.16 2.92
C LEU A 129 -7.74 4.88 4.21
N SER A 130 -8.10 6.17 4.11
CA SER A 130 -8.55 6.95 5.26
C SER A 130 -9.83 6.38 5.86
N MET A 131 -10.76 5.89 5.04
CA MET A 131 -11.98 5.25 5.50
C MET A 131 -11.69 3.92 6.22
N LEU A 132 -10.80 3.10 5.69
CA LEU A 132 -10.39 1.84 6.33
C LEU A 132 -9.76 2.10 7.71
N ARG A 133 -8.91 3.12 7.84
CA ARG A 133 -8.32 3.51 9.13
C ARG A 133 -9.39 4.01 10.12
N THR A 134 -10.39 4.72 9.65
CA THR A 134 -11.55 5.10 10.47
C THR A 134 -12.34 3.86 10.93
N ILE A 135 -12.59 2.91 10.04
CA ILE A 135 -13.25 1.65 10.36
C ILE A 135 -12.46 0.88 11.43
N GLN A 136 -11.16 0.76 11.26
CA GLN A 136 -10.27 0.13 12.25
C GLN A 136 -10.37 0.82 13.62
N SER A 137 -10.38 2.15 13.66
CA SER A 137 -10.54 2.91 14.90
C SER A 137 -11.89 2.69 15.57
N ILE A 138 -12.98 2.51 14.82
CA ILE A 138 -14.34 2.33 15.34
C ILE A 138 -14.59 0.90 15.81
N TYR A 139 -14.14 -0.09 15.04
CA TYR A 139 -14.40 -1.51 15.31
C TYR A 139 -13.31 -2.18 16.14
N GLY A 140 -12.13 -1.55 16.22
CA GLY A 140 -10.94 -2.13 16.83
C GLY A 140 -10.24 -3.14 15.93
N GLY A 141 -9.21 -3.77 16.45
CA GLY A 141 -8.43 -4.77 15.73
C GLY A 141 -7.31 -4.17 14.88
N ASP A 142 -6.67 -5.03 14.11
CA ASP A 142 -5.54 -4.70 13.27
C ASP A 142 -5.89 -4.89 11.80
N LEU A 143 -5.60 -3.87 10.98
CA LEU A 143 -5.72 -3.96 9.52
C LEU A 143 -4.50 -4.67 8.95
N GLU A 144 -4.75 -5.60 8.05
CA GLU A 144 -3.73 -6.25 7.25
C GLU A 144 -4.06 -6.08 5.76
N PHE A 145 -3.05 -5.77 4.97
CA PHE A 145 -3.18 -5.59 3.52
C PHE A 145 -2.43 -6.71 2.80
N ASP A 146 -3.18 -7.58 2.13
CA ASP A 146 -2.60 -8.57 1.22
C ASP A 146 -2.36 -7.90 -0.14
N ASN A 147 -1.16 -7.38 -0.33
CA ASN A 147 -0.77 -6.65 -1.54
C ASN A 147 -0.74 -7.53 -2.80
N VAL A 148 -0.63 -8.83 -2.64
CA VAL A 148 -0.59 -9.80 -3.76
C VAL A 148 -2.00 -10.13 -4.24
N ASN A 149 -2.91 -10.46 -3.30
CA ASN A 149 -4.29 -10.83 -3.62
C ASN A 149 -5.25 -9.64 -3.62
N VAL A 150 -4.74 -8.42 -3.39
CA VAL A 150 -5.48 -7.15 -3.31
C VAL A 150 -6.68 -7.23 -2.36
N LYS A 151 -6.45 -7.70 -1.14
CA LYS A 151 -7.45 -7.86 -0.09
C LYS A 151 -7.09 -7.07 1.15
N VAL A 152 -8.12 -6.54 1.80
CA VAL A 152 -8.00 -5.91 3.11
C VAL A 152 -8.68 -6.80 4.15
N LEU A 153 -7.95 -7.11 5.19
CA LEU A 153 -8.36 -7.98 6.29
C LEU A 153 -8.41 -7.16 7.59
N ILE A 154 -9.23 -7.56 8.54
CA ILE A 154 -9.24 -6.98 9.88
C ILE A 154 -9.34 -8.10 10.91
N TYR A 155 -8.40 -8.12 11.83
CA TYR A 155 -8.31 -9.13 12.88
C TYR A 155 -8.55 -8.52 14.25
N SER A 156 -9.30 -9.22 15.09
CA SER A 156 -9.38 -8.87 16.52
C SER A 156 -8.00 -9.01 17.15
N SER A 157 -7.61 -7.99 17.85
CA SER A 157 -6.35 -7.97 18.61
C SER A 157 -6.38 -8.98 19.76
#